data_70aa0e3193cb59bf9e4d87f2646514a7
#
_entry.id   70aa0e3193cb59bf9e4d87f2646514a7
#
_cell.length_a   1.000
_cell.length_b   1.000
_cell.length_c   1.000
_cell.angle_alpha   90.00
_cell.angle_beta   90.00
_cell.angle_gamma   90.00
#
_symmetry.space_group_name_H-M   'P 1'
#
loop_
_entity.id
_entity.type
_entity.pdbx_description
1 polymer ?
#
loop_
_entity_poly.entity_id
_entity_poly.type
_entity_poly.pdbx_seq_one_letter_code
_entity_poly.pdbx_strand_id
1 'polypeptide(L)'
;MKSIDVELGKSNMLPLIASQQFYASWKVFIRELLLNAMDACNVRQALEWSWGTEFLEMEQASQMRDVRAIYEPRIDITYSSDTRLFTIEDNGIGINEYDLEHFIAQIGASYYTSTDFFNQQLKYEPYSHYGIGICSCFTVSKAVLIESKKDKVINTAWNISNPQDTAPVMAKWFGESGQIEYVISQKKTPGTRISIPVKPSYAPYIDLDFIVETIKHYMLTLPIPVNIRCDTREVCLSQPKAKWNYPMNELVGMNIIRVDNSLLEGYVAIYHPKHKGYFHKSTLYQQGVLVSDATDILGLAPSWIDNF
;
A
#
# COMPACT_ATOMS: atom_id res chain seq x y z
N MET A 1 16.18 23.93 -7.32
CA MET A 1 15.20 22.95 -7.78
C MET A 1 15.95 21.97 -8.67
N LYS A 2 15.88 20.71 -8.39
CA LYS A 2 16.45 19.62 -9.21
C LYS A 2 15.31 18.99 -10.00
N SER A 3 15.62 18.34 -11.12
CA SER A 3 14.64 17.61 -11.93
C SER A 3 15.19 16.26 -12.34
N ILE A 4 14.32 15.26 -12.42
CA ILE A 4 14.62 13.92 -12.89
C ILE A 4 13.56 13.57 -13.93
N ASP A 5 14.00 13.04 -15.07
CA ASP A 5 13.10 12.45 -16.04
C ASP A 5 12.73 11.02 -15.57
N VAL A 6 11.45 10.72 -15.60
CA VAL A 6 10.99 9.38 -15.26
C VAL A 6 11.36 8.42 -16.38
N GLU A 7 12.21 7.46 -16.06
CA GLU A 7 12.63 6.45 -17.02
C GLU A 7 11.65 5.27 -17.01
N LEU A 8 11.21 4.92 -18.22
CA LEU A 8 10.50 3.69 -18.49
C LEU A 8 11.47 2.72 -19.16
N GLY A 9 11.65 1.59 -18.55
CA GLY A 9 12.34 0.50 -19.22
C GLY A 9 11.67 0.17 -20.57
N LYS A 10 12.14 0.82 -21.63
CA LYS A 10 11.87 0.52 -23.06
C LYS A 10 10.57 0.95 -23.72
N SER A 11 9.75 1.87 -23.27
CA SER A 11 8.77 2.54 -24.15
C SER A 11 7.90 3.55 -23.41
N ASN A 12 7.22 4.44 -24.14
CA ASN A 12 6.23 5.43 -23.65
C ASN A 12 5.01 4.75 -22.97
N MET A 13 5.23 3.93 -21.94
CA MET A 13 4.16 3.19 -21.26
C MET A 13 3.48 4.00 -20.17
N LEU A 14 4.03 5.14 -19.74
CA LEU A 14 3.42 5.94 -18.68
C LEU A 14 1.97 6.34 -18.98
N PRO A 15 1.62 6.82 -20.20
CA PRO A 15 0.22 7.08 -20.53
C PRO A 15 -0.67 5.85 -20.50
N LEU A 16 -0.12 4.67 -20.86
CA LEU A 16 -0.85 3.40 -20.82
C LEU A 16 -1.06 2.94 -19.36
N ILE A 17 0.01 2.97 -18.55
CA ILE A 17 -0.05 2.59 -17.13
C ILE A 17 -0.95 3.56 -16.34
N ALA A 18 -0.91 4.86 -16.69
CA ALA A 18 -1.78 5.87 -16.09
C ALA A 18 -3.22 5.83 -16.64
N SER A 19 -3.51 5.01 -17.65
CA SER A 19 -4.85 4.92 -18.23
C SER A 19 -5.78 4.04 -17.40
N GLN A 20 -7.08 4.33 -17.46
CA GLN A 20 -8.11 3.47 -16.86
C GLN A 20 -8.14 2.05 -17.45
N GLN A 21 -7.54 1.85 -18.62
CA GLN A 21 -7.46 0.53 -19.27
C GLN A 21 -6.49 -0.40 -18.53
N PHE A 22 -5.45 0.15 -17.91
CA PHE A 22 -4.50 -0.65 -17.13
C PHE A 22 -5.03 -1.02 -15.75
N TYR A 23 -5.80 -0.12 -15.13
CA TYR A 23 -6.43 -0.37 -13.83
C TYR A 23 -7.93 -0.64 -14.01
N ALA A 24 -8.41 -1.77 -13.53
CA ALA A 24 -9.83 -2.17 -13.60
C ALA A 24 -10.77 -1.13 -12.96
N SER A 25 -10.26 -0.29 -12.06
CA SER A 25 -11.02 0.77 -11.40
C SER A 25 -10.11 1.94 -11.03
N TRP A 26 -10.62 3.17 -11.18
CA TRP A 26 -9.91 4.37 -10.73
C TRP A 26 -9.71 4.42 -9.20
N LYS A 27 -10.49 3.65 -8.43
CA LYS A 27 -10.38 3.52 -6.97
C LYS A 27 -9.07 2.88 -6.52
N VAL A 28 -8.38 2.18 -7.42
CA VAL A 28 -7.14 1.42 -7.14
C VAL A 28 -6.05 2.31 -6.53
N PHE A 29 -6.03 3.63 -6.82
CA PHE A 29 -5.02 4.51 -6.24
C PHE A 29 -5.03 4.50 -4.70
N ILE A 30 -6.21 4.36 -4.06
CA ILE A 30 -6.31 4.27 -2.59
C ILE A 30 -5.64 2.99 -2.11
N ARG A 31 -5.89 1.84 -2.78
CA ARG A 31 -5.24 0.57 -2.46
C ARG A 31 -3.73 0.67 -2.56
N GLU A 32 -3.23 1.12 -3.69
CA GLU A 32 -1.78 1.18 -3.96
C GLU A 32 -1.04 2.09 -2.96
N LEU A 33 -1.61 3.25 -2.66
CA LEU A 33 -1.02 4.15 -1.69
C LEU A 33 -1.06 3.57 -0.26
N LEU A 34 -2.16 2.91 0.09
CA LEU A 34 -2.29 2.28 1.40
C LEU A 34 -1.29 1.13 1.56
N LEU A 35 -1.10 0.29 0.53
CA LEU A 35 -0.12 -0.79 0.56
C LEU A 35 1.30 -0.25 0.71
N ASN A 36 1.67 0.79 -0.03
CA ASN A 36 2.98 1.44 0.11
C ASN A 36 3.19 1.99 1.53
N ALA A 37 2.19 2.62 2.12
CA ALA A 37 2.25 3.13 3.49
C ALA A 37 2.37 1.99 4.52
N MET A 38 1.63 0.90 4.34
CA MET A 38 1.72 -0.30 5.20
C MET A 38 3.10 -0.95 5.11
N ASP A 39 3.65 -1.12 3.90
CA ASP A 39 4.99 -1.65 3.70
C ASP A 39 6.04 -0.79 4.38
N ALA A 40 5.97 0.53 4.21
CA ALA A 40 6.91 1.46 4.83
C ALA A 40 6.88 1.37 6.37
N CYS A 41 5.69 1.24 6.96
CA CYS A 41 5.52 1.09 8.40
C CYS A 41 6.01 -0.28 8.90
N ASN A 42 5.65 -1.36 8.21
CA ASN A 42 6.03 -2.73 8.60
C ASN A 42 7.54 -2.94 8.50
N VAL A 43 8.17 -2.42 7.43
CA VAL A 43 9.63 -2.48 7.28
C VAL A 43 10.33 -1.71 8.40
N ARG A 44 9.85 -0.53 8.75
CA ARG A 44 10.37 0.22 9.89
C ARG A 44 10.25 -0.59 11.18
N GLN A 45 9.09 -1.18 11.44
CA GLN A 45 8.86 -2.01 12.62
C GLN A 45 9.80 -3.23 12.66
N ALA A 46 9.97 -3.92 11.52
CA ALA A 46 10.86 -5.08 11.41
C ALA A 46 12.32 -4.68 11.68
N LEU A 47 12.77 -3.53 11.18
CA LEU A 47 14.10 -3.00 11.42
C LEU A 47 14.31 -2.65 12.89
N GLU A 48 13.36 -2.00 13.53
CA GLU A 48 13.47 -1.69 14.98
C GLU A 48 13.48 -2.95 15.84
N TRP A 49 12.79 -4.02 15.42
CA TRP A 49 12.79 -5.30 16.12
C TRP A 49 14.11 -6.07 15.92
N SER A 50 14.68 -6.10 14.71
CA SER A 50 15.96 -6.76 14.45
C SER A 50 17.07 -6.11 15.28
N TRP A 51 17.09 -4.79 15.37
CA TRP A 51 18.01 -4.04 16.22
C TRP A 51 17.79 -4.34 17.72
N GLY A 52 16.56 -4.45 18.16
CA GLY A 52 16.24 -4.80 19.55
C GLY A 52 16.75 -6.20 19.93
N THR A 53 16.76 -7.17 19.01
CA THR A 53 17.28 -8.52 19.26
C THR A 53 18.80 -8.59 19.23
N GLU A 54 19.47 -7.90 18.31
CA GLU A 54 20.94 -7.81 18.31
C GLU A 54 21.49 -7.09 19.54
N PHE A 55 20.80 -6.06 20.03
CA PHE A 55 21.16 -5.40 21.27
C PHE A 55 20.87 -6.22 22.53
N LEU A 56 19.96 -7.17 22.48
CA LEU A 56 19.65 -8.06 23.63
C LEU A 56 20.77 -9.07 23.92
N GLU A 57 21.59 -9.38 22.93
CA GLU A 57 22.78 -10.21 23.11
C GLU A 57 23.96 -9.45 23.75
N MET A 58 23.88 -8.12 23.79
CA MET A 58 24.82 -7.27 24.51
C MET A 58 24.21 -6.87 25.86
N GLU A 59 24.87 -7.20 26.97
CA GLU A 59 24.41 -6.88 28.36
C GLU A 59 24.08 -5.41 28.63
N GLN A 60 24.44 -4.49 27.74
CA GLN A 60 24.12 -3.06 27.80
C GLN A 60 22.75 -2.70 27.24
N ALA A 61 22.06 -3.62 26.60
CA ALA A 61 20.78 -3.37 25.93
C ALA A 61 19.61 -3.20 26.90
N SER A 62 19.69 -3.75 28.09
CA SER A 62 18.63 -3.60 29.10
C SER A 62 18.47 -2.16 29.61
N GLN A 63 19.54 -1.37 29.59
CA GLN A 63 19.52 0.04 30.03
C GLN A 63 19.05 1.01 28.94
N MET A 64 19.13 0.63 27.65
CA MET A 64 18.66 1.48 26.54
C MET A 64 17.18 1.28 26.18
N ARG A 65 16.53 0.21 26.64
CA ARG A 65 15.11 -0.05 26.40
C ARG A 65 14.18 1.00 27.02
N ASP A 66 14.59 1.60 28.13
CA ASP A 66 13.78 2.60 28.84
C ASP A 66 13.77 3.98 28.15
N VAL A 67 14.59 4.20 27.12
CA VAL A 67 14.77 5.52 26.50
C VAL A 67 14.21 5.63 25.09
N ARG A 68 13.89 4.51 24.42
CA ARG A 68 13.27 4.55 23.09
C ARG A 68 11.75 4.54 23.20
N ALA A 69 11.14 5.60 22.73
CA ALA A 69 9.70 5.57 22.44
C ALA A 69 9.43 4.36 21.50
N ILE A 70 8.56 3.46 21.95
CA ILE A 70 8.13 2.31 21.14
C ILE A 70 7.56 2.88 19.84
N TYR A 71 8.07 2.39 18.70
CA TYR A 71 7.52 2.78 17.41
C TYR A 71 6.10 2.22 17.28
N GLU A 72 5.16 3.11 17.10
CA GLU A 72 3.76 2.78 16.81
C GLU A 72 3.47 3.15 15.35
N PRO A 73 3.25 2.15 14.46
CA PRO A 73 2.92 2.42 13.07
C PRO A 73 1.60 3.19 12.96
N ARG A 74 1.59 4.23 12.13
CA ARG A 74 0.43 5.10 11.92
C ARG A 74 0.29 5.47 10.46
N ILE A 75 -0.95 5.40 9.97
CA ILE A 75 -1.34 5.86 8.64
C ILE A 75 -2.53 6.80 8.79
N ASP A 76 -2.41 7.99 8.22
CA ASP A 76 -3.45 9.01 8.21
C ASP A 76 -3.88 9.28 6.75
N ILE A 77 -5.18 9.20 6.47
CA ILE A 77 -5.77 9.57 5.18
C ILE A 77 -6.63 10.80 5.41
N THR A 78 -6.45 11.83 4.58
CA THR A 78 -7.28 13.02 4.62
C THR A 78 -7.80 13.38 3.25
N TYR A 79 -9.03 13.84 3.16
CA TYR A 79 -9.59 14.44 1.97
C TYR A 79 -10.32 15.73 2.33
N SER A 80 -10.03 16.79 1.57
CA SER A 80 -10.72 18.07 1.64
C SER A 80 -11.48 18.30 0.34
N SER A 81 -12.80 18.41 0.43
CA SER A 81 -13.66 18.66 -0.73
C SER A 81 -13.44 20.07 -1.30
N ASP A 82 -13.16 21.05 -0.44
CA ASP A 82 -12.92 22.45 -0.84
C ASP A 82 -11.69 22.59 -1.72
N THR A 83 -10.59 21.95 -1.32
CA THR A 83 -9.31 21.99 -2.07
C THR A 83 -9.18 20.84 -3.05
N ARG A 84 -10.03 19.84 -2.98
CA ARG A 84 -9.96 18.57 -3.72
C ARG A 84 -8.62 17.88 -3.53
N LEU A 85 -8.07 17.97 -2.33
CA LEU A 85 -6.79 17.37 -2.00
C LEU A 85 -7.00 16.09 -1.21
N PHE A 86 -6.59 14.97 -1.80
CA PHE A 86 -6.48 13.69 -1.12
C PHE A 86 -5.04 13.53 -0.64
N THR A 87 -4.86 13.15 0.62
CA THR A 87 -3.52 12.96 1.20
C THR A 87 -3.49 11.65 1.98
N ILE A 88 -2.41 10.90 1.83
CA ILE A 88 -2.05 9.80 2.72
C ILE A 88 -0.69 10.09 3.34
N GLU A 89 -0.57 9.91 4.63
CA GLU A 89 0.67 10.09 5.37
C GLU A 89 0.93 8.87 6.27
N ASP A 90 2.15 8.36 6.19
CA ASP A 90 2.67 7.32 7.06
C ASP A 90 3.84 7.84 7.92
N ASN A 91 4.13 7.15 9.00
CA ASN A 91 5.31 7.36 9.81
C ASN A 91 6.35 6.23 9.63
N GLY A 92 6.36 5.60 8.46
CA GLY A 92 7.24 4.50 8.10
C GLY A 92 8.70 4.91 7.87
N ILE A 93 9.41 4.10 7.07
CA ILE A 93 10.85 4.30 6.78
C ILE A 93 11.15 5.60 6.03
N GLY A 94 10.19 6.15 5.29
CA GLY A 94 10.38 7.32 4.43
C GLY A 94 11.24 7.06 3.19
N ILE A 95 11.38 8.12 2.39
CA ILE A 95 12.10 8.15 1.11
C ILE A 95 13.12 9.27 1.16
N ASN A 96 14.34 9.05 0.66
CA ASN A 96 15.35 10.07 0.45
C ASN A 96 15.53 10.39 -1.04
N GLU A 97 16.52 11.21 -1.38
CA GLU A 97 16.86 11.57 -2.76
C GLU A 97 17.24 10.33 -3.60
N TYR A 98 18.04 9.43 -3.04
CA TYR A 98 18.43 8.18 -3.70
C TYR A 98 17.23 7.31 -4.06
N ASP A 99 16.29 7.11 -3.10
CA ASP A 99 15.08 6.32 -3.35
C ASP A 99 14.18 6.98 -4.41
N LEU A 100 14.12 8.31 -4.42
CA LEU A 100 13.37 9.07 -5.42
C LEU A 100 13.93 8.82 -6.83
N GLU A 101 15.26 8.84 -6.99
CA GLU A 101 15.95 8.65 -8.28
C GLU A 101 15.91 7.21 -8.77
N HIS A 102 16.07 6.24 -7.86
CA HIS A 102 16.29 4.83 -8.25
C HIS A 102 15.02 3.98 -8.21
N PHE A 103 14.01 4.36 -7.43
CA PHE A 103 12.79 3.56 -7.28
C PHE A 103 11.52 4.30 -7.69
N ILE A 104 11.41 5.61 -7.39
CA ILE A 104 10.19 6.36 -7.75
C ILE A 104 10.25 6.82 -9.22
N ALA A 105 11.41 7.33 -9.66
CA ALA A 105 11.61 7.79 -11.04
C ALA A 105 11.82 6.64 -12.05
N GLN A 106 12.08 5.43 -11.57
CA GLN A 106 12.26 4.23 -12.39
C GLN A 106 11.00 3.37 -12.35
N ILE A 107 10.08 3.55 -13.29
CA ILE A 107 8.83 2.78 -13.32
C ILE A 107 9.13 1.29 -13.53
N GLY A 108 8.61 0.46 -12.64
CA GLY A 108 8.87 -0.97 -12.60
C GLY A 108 10.03 -1.36 -11.67
N ALA A 109 10.73 -0.38 -11.08
CA ALA A 109 11.68 -0.64 -10.01
C ALA A 109 10.97 -0.52 -8.64
N SER A 110 11.21 -1.48 -7.76
CA SER A 110 10.71 -1.44 -6.39
C SER A 110 11.86 -1.56 -5.41
N TYR A 111 11.87 -0.71 -4.39
CA TYR A 111 12.80 -0.83 -3.26
C TYR A 111 12.71 -2.23 -2.63
N TYR A 112 11.50 -2.77 -2.51
CA TYR A 112 11.23 -4.05 -1.85
C TYR A 112 11.72 -5.28 -2.62
N THR A 113 12.07 -5.13 -3.90
CA THR A 113 12.70 -6.19 -4.72
C THR A 113 14.17 -5.88 -5.02
N SER A 114 14.73 -4.83 -4.43
CA SER A 114 16.12 -4.42 -4.63
C SER A 114 17.08 -5.26 -3.80
N THR A 115 18.35 -5.27 -4.23
CA THR A 115 19.45 -5.85 -3.45
C THR A 115 19.59 -5.20 -2.08
N ASP A 116 19.33 -3.89 -1.99
CA ASP A 116 19.40 -3.14 -0.74
C ASP A 116 18.38 -3.64 0.29
N PHE A 117 17.18 -4.01 -0.17
CA PHE A 117 16.17 -4.60 0.70
C PHE A 117 16.52 -6.03 1.10
N PHE A 118 16.93 -6.88 0.15
CA PHE A 118 17.30 -8.27 0.42
C PHE A 118 18.47 -8.40 1.40
N ASN A 119 19.46 -7.49 1.31
CA ASN A 119 20.61 -7.49 2.21
C ASN A 119 20.23 -7.20 3.67
N GLN A 120 19.05 -6.64 3.94
CA GLN A 120 18.56 -6.40 5.31
C GLN A 120 18.06 -7.66 6.01
N GLN A 121 17.83 -8.75 5.27
CA GLN A 121 17.40 -10.05 5.79
C GLN A 121 16.16 -9.97 6.72
N LEU A 122 15.27 -9.04 6.44
CA LEU A 122 14.06 -8.83 7.26
C LEU A 122 13.11 -10.01 7.12
N LYS A 123 12.52 -10.43 8.22
CA LYS A 123 11.43 -11.41 8.24
C LYS A 123 10.09 -10.72 7.91
N TYR A 124 10.04 -10.07 6.77
CA TYR A 124 8.86 -9.36 6.28
C TYR A 124 8.73 -9.54 4.78
N GLU A 125 7.56 -9.89 4.31
CA GLU A 125 7.22 -9.99 2.89
C GLU A 125 6.35 -8.80 2.50
N PRO A 126 6.86 -7.87 1.67
CA PRO A 126 6.13 -6.68 1.27
C PRO A 126 4.94 -6.99 0.36
N TYR A 127 3.95 -6.09 0.34
CA TYR A 127 2.83 -6.13 -0.62
C TYR A 127 3.25 -5.54 -1.99
N SER A 128 4.13 -4.54 -1.99
CA SER A 128 4.46 -3.69 -3.14
C SER A 128 5.68 -4.21 -3.90
N HIS A 129 5.47 -5.09 -4.89
CA HIS A 129 6.57 -5.72 -5.63
C HIS A 129 6.90 -5.05 -6.97
N TYR A 130 5.92 -4.41 -7.61
CA TYR A 130 6.03 -4.09 -9.04
C TYR A 130 6.53 -2.69 -9.37
N GLY A 131 6.64 -1.77 -8.39
CA GLY A 131 7.12 -0.40 -8.63
C GLY A 131 6.25 0.45 -9.56
N ILE A 132 4.97 0.10 -9.74
CA ILE A 132 4.03 0.82 -10.59
C ILE A 132 2.84 1.41 -9.83
N GLY A 133 2.66 1.06 -8.56
CA GLY A 133 1.46 1.38 -7.79
C GLY A 133 1.15 2.89 -7.74
N ILE A 134 2.18 3.72 -7.56
CA ILE A 134 2.02 5.18 -7.49
C ILE A 134 1.48 5.78 -8.81
N CYS A 135 1.72 5.12 -9.95
CA CYS A 135 1.21 5.56 -11.25
C CYS A 135 -0.32 5.53 -11.31
N SER A 136 -0.98 4.72 -10.49
CA SER A 136 -2.44 4.68 -10.39
C SER A 136 -3.07 6.02 -10.02
N CYS A 137 -2.30 6.89 -9.33
CA CYS A 137 -2.72 8.23 -8.96
C CYS A 137 -3.04 9.12 -10.18
N PHE A 138 -2.39 8.88 -11.32
CA PHE A 138 -2.60 9.67 -12.53
C PHE A 138 -3.96 9.38 -13.22
N THR A 139 -4.66 8.33 -12.83
CA THR A 139 -6.05 8.14 -13.23
C THR A 139 -6.93 9.28 -12.72
N VAL A 140 -6.71 9.72 -11.48
CA VAL A 140 -7.52 10.73 -10.78
C VAL A 140 -6.86 12.09 -10.66
N SER A 141 -5.57 12.22 -10.99
CA SER A 141 -4.80 13.46 -10.84
C SER A 141 -3.91 13.73 -12.06
N LYS A 142 -3.41 14.95 -12.17
CA LYS A 142 -2.37 15.33 -13.15
C LYS A 142 -0.98 15.36 -12.52
N ALA A 143 -0.90 15.42 -11.20
CA ALA A 143 0.36 15.46 -10.47
C ALA A 143 0.23 14.74 -9.12
N VAL A 144 1.36 14.21 -8.64
CA VAL A 144 1.53 13.65 -7.31
C VAL A 144 2.56 14.47 -6.57
N LEU A 145 2.23 14.90 -5.36
CA LEU A 145 3.13 15.59 -4.45
C LEU A 145 3.64 14.59 -3.41
N ILE A 146 4.94 14.49 -3.25
CA ILE A 146 5.60 13.59 -2.31
C ILE A 146 6.44 14.43 -1.36
N GLU A 147 6.16 14.37 -0.06
CA GLU A 147 7.01 14.94 0.98
C GLU A 147 7.47 13.83 1.90
N SER A 148 8.77 13.59 1.99
CA SER A 148 9.29 12.45 2.71
C SER A 148 10.58 12.74 3.44
N LYS A 149 10.80 12.00 4.50
CA LYS A 149 12.07 11.97 5.24
C LYS A 149 12.39 10.54 5.62
N LYS A 150 13.57 10.07 5.20
CA LYS A 150 14.05 8.74 5.58
C LYS A 150 14.47 8.71 7.05
N ASP A 151 14.21 7.58 7.71
CA ASP A 151 14.61 7.39 9.10
C ASP A 151 16.14 7.26 9.20
N LYS A 152 16.72 7.91 10.21
CA LYS A 152 18.17 7.87 10.46
C LYS A 152 18.66 6.49 10.89
N VAL A 153 17.84 5.74 11.62
CA VAL A 153 18.21 4.42 12.14
C VAL A 153 18.51 3.46 11.01
N ILE A 154 17.80 3.57 9.90
CA ILE A 154 18.01 2.71 8.73
C ILE A 154 19.32 3.02 8.01
N ASN A 155 19.72 4.29 7.99
CA ASN A 155 20.97 4.71 7.34
C ASN A 155 22.21 4.33 8.13
N THR A 156 22.14 4.28 9.47
CA THR A 156 23.31 3.96 10.30
C THR A 156 23.69 2.50 10.30
N ALA A 157 22.75 1.59 9.99
CA ALA A 157 23.02 0.15 10.00
C ALA A 157 23.80 -0.34 8.76
N TRP A 158 23.53 0.23 7.60
CA TRP A 158 23.97 -0.31 6.33
C TRP A 158 24.72 0.66 5.42
N ASN A 159 24.66 1.97 5.68
CA ASN A 159 25.32 2.99 4.87
C ASN A 159 25.98 4.06 5.75
N ILE A 160 27.11 3.74 6.32
CA ILE A 160 27.95 4.65 7.13
C ILE A 160 28.55 5.79 6.27
N SER A 161 28.40 5.73 4.95
CA SER A 161 29.23 6.52 4.04
C SER A 161 28.68 7.89 3.66
N ASN A 162 27.39 8.21 3.89
CA ASN A 162 26.88 9.53 3.48
C ASN A 162 25.81 10.13 4.41
N PRO A 163 26.17 11.10 5.29
CA PRO A 163 25.21 11.81 6.14
C PRO A 163 24.15 12.63 5.37
N GLN A 164 24.34 12.86 4.06
CA GLN A 164 23.40 13.58 3.21
C GLN A 164 22.17 12.74 2.83
N ASP A 165 22.23 11.41 2.99
CA ASP A 165 21.14 10.49 2.62
C ASP A 165 19.87 10.58 3.49
N THR A 166 19.90 11.42 4.53
CA THR A 166 18.73 11.68 5.39
C THR A 166 18.05 13.02 5.12
N ALA A 167 18.50 13.78 4.13
CA ALA A 167 17.87 15.03 3.79
C ALA A 167 16.41 14.78 3.37
N PRO A 168 15.43 15.47 3.97
CA PRO A 168 14.05 15.31 3.58
C PRO A 168 13.82 15.87 2.18
N VAL A 169 12.98 15.22 1.39
CA VAL A 169 12.66 15.61 0.01
C VAL A 169 11.22 16.07 -0.10
N MET A 170 10.98 17.06 -0.96
CA MET A 170 9.67 17.44 -1.43
C MET A 170 9.70 17.42 -2.96
N ALA A 171 8.94 16.49 -3.54
CA ALA A 171 8.90 16.26 -4.97
C ALA A 171 7.51 16.46 -5.54
N LYS A 172 7.44 16.88 -6.80
CA LYS A 172 6.23 16.96 -7.60
C LYS A 172 6.43 16.19 -8.88
N TRP A 173 5.68 15.14 -9.05
CA TRP A 173 5.68 14.31 -10.25
C TRP A 173 4.54 14.70 -11.16
N PHE A 174 4.85 15.09 -12.39
CA PHE A 174 3.89 15.47 -13.42
C PHE A 174 3.59 14.26 -14.33
N GLY A 175 2.34 13.81 -14.32
CA GLY A 175 1.93 12.63 -15.10
C GLY A 175 2.01 12.81 -16.62
N GLU A 176 1.80 14.04 -17.12
CA GLU A 176 1.79 14.33 -18.56
C GLU A 176 3.22 14.37 -19.14
N SER A 177 4.17 14.97 -18.42
CA SER A 177 5.57 15.09 -18.88
C SER A 177 6.45 13.93 -18.45
N GLY A 178 6.04 13.15 -17.46
CA GLY A 178 6.90 12.13 -16.85
C GLY A 178 8.08 12.73 -16.09
N GLN A 179 7.98 13.97 -15.63
CA GLN A 179 9.06 14.68 -14.96
C GLN A 179 8.78 14.81 -13.47
N ILE A 180 9.81 14.61 -12.66
CA ILE A 180 9.80 14.86 -11.22
C ILE A 180 10.69 16.06 -10.93
N GLU A 181 10.10 17.11 -10.37
CA GLU A 181 10.83 18.25 -9.82
C GLU A 181 10.90 18.09 -8.30
N TYR A 182 12.07 18.32 -7.70
CA TYR A 182 12.23 18.17 -6.25
C TYR A 182 13.16 19.21 -5.62
N VAL A 183 12.99 19.39 -4.34
CA VAL A 183 13.79 20.25 -3.47
C VAL A 183 13.98 19.59 -2.11
N ILE A 184 14.93 20.07 -1.32
CA ILE A 184 15.04 19.69 0.09
C ILE A 184 13.81 20.22 0.83
N SER A 185 13.14 19.34 1.58
CA SER A 185 12.00 19.67 2.44
C SER A 185 12.44 20.09 3.84
N GLN A 186 11.50 20.60 4.61
CA GLN A 186 11.67 20.87 6.04
C GLN A 186 10.98 19.82 6.94
N LYS A 187 10.54 18.69 6.38
CA LYS A 187 9.90 17.62 7.13
C LYS A 187 10.83 17.13 8.25
N LYS A 188 10.33 17.17 9.50
CA LYS A 188 11.15 16.86 10.67
C LYS A 188 11.08 15.40 11.09
N THR A 189 9.92 14.78 10.90
CA THR A 189 9.64 13.40 11.30
C THR A 189 9.81 12.44 10.13
N PRO A 190 10.35 11.22 10.33
CA PRO A 190 10.40 10.18 9.32
C PRO A 190 9.00 9.80 8.81
N GLY A 191 8.95 9.22 7.61
CA GLY A 191 7.74 8.80 6.93
C GLY A 191 7.47 9.60 5.68
N THR A 192 6.41 9.24 4.97
CA THR A 192 6.06 9.80 3.67
C THR A 192 4.65 10.38 3.70
N ARG A 193 4.49 11.56 3.10
CA ARG A 193 3.20 12.18 2.78
C ARG A 193 3.05 12.24 1.28
N ILE A 194 2.01 11.63 0.75
CA ILE A 194 1.63 11.72 -0.67
C ILE A 194 0.33 12.50 -0.76
N SER A 195 0.33 13.59 -1.54
CA SER A 195 -0.83 14.44 -1.76
C SER A 195 -1.20 14.49 -3.24
N ILE A 196 -2.49 14.34 -3.53
CA ILE A 196 -3.04 14.19 -4.87
C ILE A 196 -4.12 15.24 -5.07
N PRO A 197 -3.87 16.28 -5.91
CA PRO A 197 -4.92 17.17 -6.36
C PRO A 197 -5.90 16.44 -7.28
N VAL A 198 -7.08 16.10 -6.76
CA VAL A 198 -8.06 15.30 -7.48
C VAL A 198 -8.71 16.10 -8.61
N LYS A 199 -8.80 15.51 -9.81
CA LYS A 199 -9.51 16.09 -10.96
C LYS A 199 -10.96 16.39 -10.62
N PRO A 200 -11.54 17.52 -11.11
CA PRO A 200 -12.94 17.87 -10.84
C PRO A 200 -13.94 16.78 -11.17
N SER A 201 -13.65 15.94 -12.17
CA SER A 201 -14.53 14.85 -12.60
C SER A 201 -14.68 13.72 -11.58
N TYR A 202 -13.71 13.56 -10.67
CA TYR A 202 -13.74 12.51 -9.63
C TYR A 202 -14.08 13.04 -8.25
N ALA A 203 -13.83 14.33 -7.99
CA ALA A 203 -14.02 14.96 -6.70
C ALA A 203 -15.41 14.74 -6.08
N PRO A 204 -16.54 14.81 -6.85
CA PRO A 204 -17.88 14.60 -6.30
C PRO A 204 -18.14 13.18 -5.78
N TYR A 205 -17.31 12.21 -6.14
CA TYR A 205 -17.47 10.81 -5.75
C TYR A 205 -16.60 10.42 -4.54
N ILE A 206 -15.75 11.32 -4.06
CA ILE A 206 -14.84 11.06 -2.95
C ILE A 206 -15.41 11.71 -1.69
N ASP A 207 -15.84 10.87 -0.77
CA ASP A 207 -16.26 11.24 0.58
C ASP A 207 -15.75 10.20 1.58
N LEU A 208 -16.09 10.35 2.86
CA LEU A 208 -15.66 9.43 3.90
C LEU A 208 -16.14 8.00 3.63
N ASP A 209 -17.39 7.84 3.26
CA ASP A 209 -18.01 6.53 3.08
C ASP A 209 -17.38 5.81 1.86
N PHE A 210 -17.12 6.56 0.78
CA PHE A 210 -16.41 6.05 -0.39
C PHE A 210 -14.98 5.55 -0.03
N ILE A 211 -14.22 6.33 0.75
CA ILE A 211 -12.86 5.94 1.16
C ILE A 211 -12.92 4.67 2.01
N VAL A 212 -13.80 4.65 3.02
CA VAL A 212 -14.00 3.51 3.93
C VAL A 212 -14.38 2.25 3.18
N GLU A 213 -15.40 2.32 2.30
CA GLU A 213 -15.86 1.17 1.54
C GLU A 213 -14.81 0.70 0.52
N THR A 214 -14.04 1.61 -0.05
CA THR A 214 -12.93 1.25 -0.94
C THR A 214 -11.84 0.47 -0.18
N ILE A 215 -11.46 0.93 1.02
CA ILE A 215 -10.48 0.22 1.84
C ILE A 215 -11.01 -1.16 2.23
N LYS A 216 -12.24 -1.27 2.72
CA LYS A 216 -12.85 -2.55 3.10
C LYS A 216 -12.98 -3.52 1.92
N HIS A 217 -13.22 -2.99 0.71
CA HIS A 217 -13.29 -3.82 -0.50
C HIS A 217 -11.94 -4.46 -0.82
N TYR A 218 -10.85 -3.68 -0.73
CA TYR A 218 -9.51 -4.19 -1.08
C TYR A 218 -8.78 -4.89 0.06
N MET A 219 -9.13 -4.58 1.31
CA MET A 219 -8.37 -5.01 2.49
C MET A 219 -9.21 -5.90 3.40
N LEU A 220 -8.94 -7.21 3.38
CA LEU A 220 -9.53 -8.16 4.31
C LEU A 220 -8.93 -8.04 5.72
N THR A 221 -7.65 -7.67 5.79
CA THR A 221 -6.94 -7.37 7.02
C THR A 221 -6.33 -5.98 6.98
N LEU A 222 -6.34 -5.30 8.11
CA LEU A 222 -5.77 -3.97 8.28
C LEU A 222 -5.02 -3.95 9.63
N PRO A 223 -3.78 -4.49 9.63
CA PRO A 223 -3.02 -4.68 10.88
C PRO A 223 -2.56 -3.35 11.49
N ILE A 224 -2.37 -2.32 10.66
CA ILE A 224 -2.01 -0.97 11.09
C ILE A 224 -3.29 -0.14 11.11
N PRO A 225 -3.59 0.55 12.23
CA PRO A 225 -4.72 1.47 12.27
C PRO A 225 -4.58 2.60 11.23
N VAL A 226 -5.67 2.86 10.51
CA VAL A 226 -5.77 3.92 9.51
C VAL A 226 -6.78 4.95 9.98
N ASN A 227 -6.31 6.15 10.28
CA ASN A 227 -7.18 7.27 10.61
C ASN A 227 -7.60 7.97 9.32
N ILE A 228 -8.89 8.12 9.12
CA ILE A 228 -9.45 8.73 7.91
C ILE A 228 -10.23 9.96 8.32
N ARG A 229 -9.89 11.10 7.74
CA ARG A 229 -10.62 12.36 7.89
C ARG A 229 -11.07 12.87 6.54
N CYS A 230 -12.34 13.11 6.41
CA CYS A 230 -12.92 13.73 5.23
C CYS A 230 -13.72 14.96 5.68
N ASP A 231 -13.22 16.14 5.35
CA ASP A 231 -13.74 17.43 5.85
C ASP A 231 -13.88 17.42 7.38
N THR A 232 -15.10 17.43 7.89
CA THR A 232 -15.41 17.44 9.35
C THR A 232 -15.67 16.06 9.94
N ARG A 233 -15.76 15.02 9.11
CA ARG A 233 -16.02 13.64 9.53
C ARG A 233 -14.71 12.86 9.67
N GLU A 234 -14.63 12.02 10.69
CA GLU A 234 -13.45 11.17 10.89
C GLU A 234 -13.83 9.77 11.37
N VAL A 235 -12.98 8.79 11.06
CA VAL A 235 -13.08 7.40 11.51
C VAL A 235 -11.71 6.77 11.58
N CYS A 236 -11.52 5.84 12.52
CA CYS A 236 -10.34 4.99 12.56
C CYS A 236 -10.73 3.57 12.17
N LEU A 237 -10.06 3.03 11.15
CA LEU A 237 -10.21 1.64 10.72
C LEU A 237 -9.05 0.81 11.25
N SER A 238 -9.39 -0.34 11.85
CA SER A 238 -8.41 -1.34 12.27
C SER A 238 -9.05 -2.72 12.17
N GLN A 239 -8.40 -3.64 11.48
CA GLN A 239 -8.85 -5.02 11.32
C GLN A 239 -7.64 -5.96 11.27
N PRO A 240 -7.00 -6.21 12.43
CA PRO A 240 -5.75 -6.98 12.47
C PRO A 240 -5.92 -8.46 12.11
N LYS A 241 -7.15 -8.96 12.10
CA LYS A 241 -7.48 -10.35 11.71
C LYS A 241 -8.58 -10.33 10.66
N ALA A 242 -8.50 -11.25 9.71
CA ALA A 242 -9.54 -11.44 8.71
C ALA A 242 -10.91 -11.68 9.39
N LYS A 243 -11.86 -10.81 9.06
CA LYS A 243 -13.27 -11.03 9.41
C LYS A 243 -13.99 -11.45 8.13
N TRP A 244 -14.28 -12.73 8.05
CA TRP A 244 -15.07 -13.27 6.96
C TRP A 244 -16.55 -12.91 7.22
N ASN A 245 -17.02 -11.79 6.65
CA ASN A 245 -18.42 -11.41 6.70
C ASN A 245 -19.16 -12.14 5.58
N TYR A 246 -19.62 -13.33 5.87
CA TYR A 246 -20.61 -13.97 5.00
C TYR A 246 -21.99 -13.49 5.41
N PRO A 247 -22.82 -13.04 4.49
CA PRO A 247 -24.24 -12.89 4.75
C PRO A 247 -24.80 -14.31 4.96
N MET A 248 -24.90 -14.71 6.22
CA MET A 248 -25.41 -16.05 6.61
C MET A 248 -26.74 -16.37 5.95
N ASN A 249 -27.52 -15.36 5.60
CA ASN A 249 -28.80 -15.49 4.93
C ASN A 249 -28.69 -15.90 3.45
N GLU A 250 -27.56 -15.65 2.80
CA GLU A 250 -27.29 -16.01 1.41
C GLU A 250 -26.65 -17.42 1.30
N LEU A 251 -26.18 -17.97 2.42
CA LEU A 251 -25.51 -19.28 2.47
C LEU A 251 -26.47 -20.45 2.72
N VAL A 252 -27.77 -20.18 2.78
CA VAL A 252 -28.78 -21.23 2.97
C VAL A 252 -28.76 -22.18 1.78
N GLY A 253 -28.39 -23.43 2.02
CA GLY A 253 -28.29 -24.48 0.99
C GLY A 253 -26.93 -24.64 0.34
N MET A 254 -25.86 -24.02 0.88
CA MET A 254 -24.49 -24.24 0.49
C MET A 254 -23.76 -25.15 1.47
N ASN A 255 -22.86 -25.97 0.94
CA ASN A 255 -21.84 -26.64 1.74
C ASN A 255 -20.62 -25.73 1.86
N ILE A 256 -20.30 -25.30 3.07
CA ILE A 256 -19.14 -24.45 3.34
C ILE A 256 -18.01 -25.35 3.86
N ILE A 257 -16.89 -25.34 3.14
CA ILE A 257 -15.68 -26.06 3.53
C ILE A 257 -14.68 -25.00 4.01
N ARG A 258 -14.29 -25.07 5.27
CA ARG A 258 -13.17 -24.29 5.79
C ARG A 258 -11.86 -24.93 5.31
N VAL A 259 -11.02 -24.13 4.69
CA VAL A 259 -9.63 -24.47 4.34
C VAL A 259 -8.73 -23.72 5.32
N ASP A 260 -7.92 -24.47 6.06
CA ASP A 260 -7.01 -23.90 7.06
C ASP A 260 -5.76 -24.78 7.07
N ASN A 261 -4.76 -24.37 6.32
CA ASN A 261 -3.46 -25.02 6.23
C ASN A 261 -2.34 -23.98 6.12
N SER A 262 -1.08 -24.42 6.06
CA SER A 262 0.09 -23.53 6.01
C SER A 262 0.16 -22.63 4.76
N LEU A 263 -0.63 -22.89 3.72
CA LEU A 263 -0.60 -22.18 2.45
C LEU A 263 -1.86 -21.35 2.20
N LEU A 264 -3.01 -21.83 2.69
CA LEU A 264 -4.31 -21.26 2.41
C LEU A 264 -5.17 -21.23 3.67
N GLU A 265 -5.75 -20.07 3.93
CA GLU A 265 -6.81 -19.89 4.92
C GLU A 265 -8.03 -19.28 4.20
N GLY A 266 -9.19 -19.89 4.43
CA GLY A 266 -10.41 -19.38 3.82
C GLY A 266 -11.57 -20.32 3.87
N TYR A 267 -12.53 -20.08 3.00
CA TYR A 267 -13.74 -20.88 2.89
C TYR A 267 -14.08 -21.10 1.41
N VAL A 268 -14.46 -22.31 1.09
CA VAL A 268 -15.04 -22.66 -0.21
C VAL A 268 -16.50 -22.95 -0.01
N ALA A 269 -17.37 -22.20 -0.68
CA ALA A 269 -18.81 -22.45 -0.69
C ALA A 269 -19.18 -23.24 -1.95
N ILE A 270 -19.72 -24.45 -1.77
CA ILE A 270 -20.15 -25.32 -2.86
C ILE A 270 -21.68 -25.24 -2.95
N TYR A 271 -22.17 -24.84 -4.12
CA TYR A 271 -23.59 -24.76 -4.41
C TYR A 271 -24.21 -26.12 -4.57
N HIS A 272 -25.43 -26.28 -4.07
CA HIS A 272 -26.26 -27.42 -4.44
C HIS A 272 -26.84 -27.18 -5.83
N PRO A 273 -26.82 -28.19 -6.75
CA PRO A 273 -27.26 -28.04 -8.15
C PRO A 273 -28.67 -27.53 -8.38
N LYS A 274 -29.53 -27.56 -7.34
CA LYS A 274 -30.92 -27.06 -7.39
C LYS A 274 -31.05 -25.54 -7.38
N HIS A 275 -30.00 -24.80 -7.03
CA HIS A 275 -30.00 -23.33 -6.98
C HIS A 275 -29.43 -22.74 -8.28
N LYS A 276 -30.12 -22.95 -9.38
CA LYS A 276 -29.79 -22.32 -10.67
C LYS A 276 -30.11 -20.83 -10.59
N GLY A 277 -29.11 -19.96 -10.61
CA GLY A 277 -29.31 -18.54 -10.81
C GLY A 277 -28.47 -17.56 -9.97
N TYR A 278 -27.64 -18.00 -9.03
CA TYR A 278 -26.79 -17.10 -8.27
C TYR A 278 -25.34 -17.22 -8.76
N PHE A 279 -24.89 -16.25 -9.56
CA PHE A 279 -23.48 -16.09 -9.86
C PHE A 279 -22.82 -15.39 -8.68
N HIS A 280 -22.08 -16.13 -7.85
CA HIS A 280 -21.28 -15.54 -6.82
C HIS A 280 -19.90 -15.23 -7.38
N LYS A 281 -19.43 -14.03 -7.07
CA LYS A 281 -18.04 -13.65 -7.36
C LYS A 281 -17.14 -14.41 -6.40
N SER A 282 -16.17 -15.15 -6.95
CA SER A 282 -15.06 -15.67 -6.17
C SER A 282 -14.11 -14.52 -5.86
N THR A 283 -13.73 -14.35 -4.61
CA THR A 283 -12.75 -13.35 -4.18
C THR A 283 -11.50 -14.06 -3.72
N LEU A 284 -10.35 -13.66 -4.26
CA LEU A 284 -9.05 -14.14 -3.83
C LEU A 284 -8.30 -13.03 -3.13
N TYR A 285 -7.85 -13.33 -1.92
CA TYR A 285 -6.99 -12.44 -1.13
C TYR A 285 -5.62 -13.08 -0.95
N GLN A 286 -4.58 -12.29 -1.10
CA GLN A 286 -3.21 -12.68 -0.76
C GLN A 286 -2.74 -11.77 0.37
N GLN A 287 -2.29 -12.33 1.48
CA GLN A 287 -1.89 -11.58 2.69
C GLN A 287 -2.97 -10.58 3.17
N GLY A 288 -4.25 -10.90 2.96
CA GLY A 288 -5.37 -10.04 3.32
C GLY A 288 -5.69 -8.93 2.32
N VAL A 289 -5.02 -8.86 1.17
CA VAL A 289 -5.27 -7.89 0.10
C VAL A 289 -6.00 -8.56 -1.05
N LEU A 290 -7.07 -7.92 -1.57
CA LEU A 290 -7.82 -8.42 -2.70
C LEU A 290 -6.94 -8.44 -3.96
N VAL A 291 -6.73 -9.64 -4.49
CA VAL A 291 -6.01 -9.86 -5.75
C VAL A 291 -6.97 -9.85 -6.92
N SER A 292 -8.10 -10.54 -6.78
CA SER A 292 -9.11 -10.60 -7.83
C SER A 292 -10.50 -10.89 -7.25
N ASP A 293 -11.52 -10.32 -7.87
CA ASP A 293 -12.94 -10.56 -7.63
C ASP A 293 -13.65 -11.17 -8.86
N ALA A 294 -12.89 -11.74 -9.80
CA ALA A 294 -13.43 -12.31 -11.02
C ALA A 294 -13.89 -13.77 -10.81
N THR A 295 -14.96 -14.14 -11.48
CA THR A 295 -15.49 -15.50 -11.51
C THR A 295 -14.54 -16.51 -12.15
N ASP A 296 -13.52 -16.04 -12.87
CA ASP A 296 -12.67 -16.87 -13.77
C ASP A 296 -11.26 -17.18 -13.24
N ILE A 297 -10.96 -16.81 -11.97
CA ILE A 297 -9.59 -16.97 -11.40
C ILE A 297 -9.08 -18.41 -11.45
N LEU A 298 -9.96 -19.38 -11.36
CA LEU A 298 -9.55 -20.78 -11.28
C LEU A 298 -9.64 -21.53 -12.62
N GLY A 299 -10.05 -20.85 -13.70
CA GLY A 299 -10.28 -21.55 -14.98
C GLY A 299 -11.29 -22.68 -14.87
N LEU A 300 -12.08 -22.68 -13.80
CA LEU A 300 -13.12 -23.64 -13.52
C LEU A 300 -14.34 -23.24 -14.34
N ALA A 301 -14.33 -23.62 -15.60
CA ALA A 301 -15.56 -23.58 -16.37
C ALA A 301 -16.64 -24.36 -15.60
N PRO A 302 -17.87 -23.84 -15.52
CA PRO A 302 -18.98 -24.51 -14.84
C PRO A 302 -19.22 -25.97 -15.30
N SER A 303 -18.66 -26.36 -16.42
CA SER A 303 -18.85 -27.66 -17.07
C SER A 303 -18.29 -28.87 -16.32
N TRP A 304 -17.39 -28.70 -15.34
CA TRP A 304 -16.94 -29.87 -14.56
C TRP A 304 -17.51 -29.93 -13.15
N ILE A 305 -18.24 -28.92 -12.69
CA ILE A 305 -19.04 -28.97 -11.47
C ILE A 305 -20.29 -29.85 -11.67
N ASP A 306 -20.72 -30.05 -12.91
CA ASP A 306 -21.88 -30.89 -13.25
C ASP A 306 -21.62 -32.40 -13.14
N ASN A 307 -20.37 -32.84 -12.83
CA ASN A 307 -19.95 -34.24 -12.75
C ASN A 307 -19.54 -34.75 -11.36
N PHE A 308 -19.88 -33.99 -10.31
CA PHE A 308 -19.73 -34.45 -8.92
C PHE A 308 -21.06 -34.49 -8.18
#